data_2cbbee025ef6b581d4ef21e11da61b5c
#
_entry.id   2cbbee025ef6b581d4ef21e11da61b5c
#
_cell.length_a   1.000
_cell.length_b   1.000
_cell.length_c   1.000
_cell.angle_alpha   90.00
_cell.angle_beta   90.00
_cell.angle_gamma   90.00
#
_symmetry.space_group_name_H-M   'P 1'
#
loop_
_entity.id
_entity.type
_entity.pdbx_description
1 polymer ?
#
loop_
_entity_poly.entity_id
_entity_poly.type
_entity_poly.pdbx_seq_one_letter_code
_entity_poly.pdbx_strand_id
1 'polypeptide(L)'
;KNFDLSVFAMARYGQTINSDLLGYYTAEQSVTKNQLAGVDYWTEDNQGAYFPRPGTGDEQKKVYPSLRVHDGSFIKIKNITLGYTLPANISRKVLMEKCRIYATAYNPFIFVKDKQLKDTDPETNGSDAFPTYRQFVFGVNLTF
;
A
#
# COMPACT_ATOMS: atom_id res chain seq x y z
N LYS A 1 20.08 -2.10 28.27
CA LYS A 1 18.93 -1.70 27.43
C LYS A 1 18.59 -2.91 26.57
N ASN A 2 17.38 -3.44 26.75
CA ASN A 2 17.00 -4.76 26.22
C ASN A 2 16.08 -4.68 25.00
N PHE A 3 15.62 -3.48 24.64
CA PHE A 3 14.78 -3.23 23.47
C PHE A 3 15.62 -2.72 22.30
N ASP A 4 15.27 -3.16 21.12
CA ASP A 4 15.74 -2.65 19.83
C ASP A 4 14.54 -2.34 18.93
N LEU A 5 14.64 -1.26 18.17
CA LEU A 5 13.67 -0.84 17.17
C LEU A 5 14.39 -0.59 15.86
N SER A 6 13.90 -1.19 14.79
CA SER A 6 14.36 -0.94 13.42
C SER A 6 13.19 -0.52 12.57
N VAL A 7 13.36 0.56 11.81
CA VAL A 7 12.36 1.05 10.84
C VAL A 7 13.05 1.25 9.50
N PHE A 8 12.50 0.66 8.46
CA PHE A 8 12.93 0.89 7.09
C PHE A 8 11.82 1.59 6.31
N ALA A 9 12.09 2.79 5.84
CA ALA A 9 11.19 3.61 5.04
C ALA A 9 11.80 3.87 3.66
N MET A 10 10.94 3.97 2.65
CA MET A 10 11.28 4.31 1.27
C MET A 10 10.41 5.46 0.82
N ALA A 11 10.99 6.39 0.06
CA ALA A 11 10.27 7.46 -0.60
C ALA A 11 10.60 7.49 -2.08
N ARG A 12 9.60 7.75 -2.92
CA ARG A 12 9.77 8.13 -4.33
C ARG A 12 9.10 9.47 -4.57
N TYR A 13 9.74 10.30 -5.35
CA TYR A 13 9.22 11.62 -5.68
C TYR A 13 9.36 11.91 -7.18
N GLY A 14 8.31 12.54 -7.75
CA GLY A 14 8.33 12.98 -9.14
C GLY A 14 8.08 11.86 -10.17
N GLN A 15 7.68 10.66 -9.74
CA GLN A 15 7.28 9.63 -10.70
C GLN A 15 5.84 9.87 -11.17
N THR A 16 5.62 9.65 -12.46
CA THR A 16 4.28 9.58 -13.04
C THR A 16 3.92 8.12 -13.23
N ILE A 17 2.72 7.74 -12.82
CA ILE A 17 2.18 6.39 -13.03
C ILE A 17 0.95 6.44 -13.94
N ASN A 18 0.78 5.41 -14.75
CA ASN A 18 -0.42 5.17 -15.54
C ASN A 18 -1.19 4.05 -14.84
N SER A 19 -2.28 4.40 -14.16
CA SER A 19 -3.05 3.44 -13.38
C SER A 19 -3.97 2.61 -14.29
N ASP A 20 -3.85 1.29 -14.21
CA ASP A 20 -4.75 0.37 -14.89
C ASP A 20 -6.10 0.24 -14.17
N LEU A 21 -6.13 0.53 -12.87
CA LEU A 21 -7.36 0.49 -12.06
C LEU A 21 -8.17 1.78 -12.17
N LEU A 22 -7.50 2.95 -12.10
CA LEU A 22 -8.14 4.24 -12.23
C LEU A 22 -8.14 4.65 -13.70
N GLY A 23 -9.25 5.09 -14.24
CA GLY A 23 -9.37 5.49 -15.63
C GLY A 23 -9.69 4.35 -16.60
N TYR A 24 -9.13 3.16 -16.46
CA TYR A 24 -9.52 2.00 -17.26
C TYR A 24 -10.94 1.53 -16.90
N TYR A 25 -11.16 1.26 -15.62
CA TYR A 25 -12.47 0.82 -15.13
C TYR A 25 -13.50 1.95 -15.05
N THR A 26 -13.04 3.19 -15.03
CA THR A 26 -13.94 4.36 -15.03
C THR A 26 -14.36 4.78 -16.42
N ALA A 27 -13.54 4.56 -17.45
CA ALA A 27 -13.80 5.01 -18.81
C ALA A 27 -14.14 3.90 -19.79
N GLU A 28 -13.59 2.70 -19.61
CA GLU A 28 -13.72 1.60 -20.58
C GLU A 28 -14.79 0.56 -20.24
N GLN A 29 -15.63 0.82 -19.38
CA GLN A 29 -16.72 -0.03 -18.99
C GLN A 29 -16.99 -1.31 -19.75
N SER A 30 -16.58 -2.32 -19.14
CA SER A 30 -17.35 -3.55 -19.23
C SER A 30 -18.36 -3.56 -18.07
N VAL A 31 -19.63 -3.57 -18.34
CA VAL A 31 -20.69 -3.83 -17.34
C VAL A 31 -20.49 -5.16 -16.62
N THR A 32 -19.55 -5.97 -17.10
CA THR A 32 -19.17 -7.27 -16.55
C THR A 32 -18.01 -7.17 -15.52
N LYS A 33 -17.40 -6.01 -15.34
CA LYS A 33 -16.30 -5.82 -14.39
C LYS A 33 -16.75 -5.04 -13.16
N ASN A 34 -16.32 -5.50 -11.98
CA ASN A 34 -16.55 -4.78 -10.74
C ASN A 34 -15.81 -3.44 -10.75
N GLN A 35 -16.45 -2.40 -10.21
CA GLN A 35 -15.85 -1.09 -10.02
C GLN A 35 -15.08 -1.06 -8.70
N LEU A 36 -14.04 -0.21 -8.62
CA LEU A 36 -13.37 0.06 -7.36
C LEU A 36 -14.32 0.76 -6.40
N ALA A 37 -14.40 0.25 -5.17
CA ALA A 37 -15.12 0.94 -4.10
C ALA A 37 -14.37 2.23 -3.72
N GLY A 38 -15.12 3.28 -3.39
CA GLY A 38 -14.55 4.53 -2.89
C GLY A 38 -13.96 5.47 -3.94
N VAL A 39 -14.12 5.17 -5.24
CA VAL A 39 -13.78 6.11 -6.32
C VAL A 39 -14.84 7.20 -6.42
N ASP A 40 -14.38 8.45 -6.55
CA ASP A 40 -15.22 9.64 -6.63
C ASP A 40 -15.78 9.81 -8.04
N TYR A 41 -16.88 9.12 -8.33
CA TYR A 41 -17.59 9.20 -9.61
C TYR A 41 -18.63 10.31 -9.62
N TRP A 42 -18.82 10.91 -10.81
CA TRP A 42 -19.91 11.83 -11.05
C TRP A 42 -21.27 11.12 -10.94
N THR A 43 -22.14 11.72 -10.16
CA THR A 43 -23.57 11.37 -10.04
C THR A 43 -24.40 12.66 -10.02
N GLU A 44 -25.71 12.53 -10.12
CA GLU A 44 -26.61 13.69 -10.01
C GLU A 44 -26.48 14.41 -8.66
N ASP A 45 -26.15 13.65 -7.60
CA ASP A 45 -25.94 14.16 -6.24
C ASP A 45 -24.47 14.58 -5.99
N ASN A 46 -23.52 14.22 -6.88
CA ASN A 46 -22.09 14.52 -6.79
C ASN A 46 -21.54 15.06 -8.11
N GLN A 47 -22.01 16.25 -8.50
CA GLN A 47 -21.64 16.86 -9.78
C GLN A 47 -20.19 17.39 -9.83
N GLY A 48 -19.52 17.52 -8.68
CA GLY A 48 -18.13 17.95 -8.57
C GLY A 48 -17.11 16.81 -8.53
N ALA A 49 -17.50 15.58 -8.81
CA ALA A 49 -16.65 14.41 -8.78
C ALA A 49 -15.44 14.51 -9.73
N TYR A 50 -14.34 13.88 -9.33
CA TYR A 50 -13.11 13.84 -10.12
C TYR A 50 -13.22 12.95 -11.37
N PHE A 51 -13.89 11.80 -11.25
CA PHE A 51 -14.09 10.88 -12.36
C PHE A 51 -15.47 11.06 -13.01
N PRO A 52 -15.56 10.86 -14.33
CA PRO A 52 -16.83 10.95 -15.02
C PRO A 52 -17.80 9.86 -14.55
N ARG A 53 -19.07 10.06 -14.89
CA ARG A 53 -20.11 9.04 -14.69
C ARG A 53 -19.68 7.73 -15.36
N PRO A 54 -19.72 6.60 -14.67
CA PRO A 54 -19.56 5.30 -15.30
C PRO A 54 -20.61 5.14 -16.41
N GLY A 55 -20.21 4.90 -17.64
CA GLY A 55 -21.10 4.78 -18.81
C GLY A 55 -20.69 3.63 -19.71
N THR A 56 -21.53 3.20 -20.65
CA THR A 56 -21.39 2.00 -21.47
C THR A 56 -21.05 2.31 -22.94
N GLY A 57 -20.31 3.37 -23.24
CA GLY A 57 -20.07 3.77 -24.61
C GLY A 57 -18.62 3.77 -25.05
N ASP A 58 -18.37 3.44 -26.33
CA ASP A 58 -17.03 3.56 -26.96
C ASP A 58 -16.52 5.00 -27.01
N GLU A 59 -17.39 5.98 -26.91
CA GLU A 59 -17.05 7.40 -26.91
C GLU A 59 -16.27 7.80 -25.66
N GLN A 60 -16.54 7.20 -24.51
CA GLN A 60 -15.82 7.48 -23.26
C GLN A 60 -14.41 6.90 -23.24
N LYS A 61 -14.15 5.84 -23.98
CA LYS A 61 -12.80 5.26 -24.12
C LYS A 61 -11.80 6.23 -24.75
N LYS A 62 -12.27 7.14 -25.58
CA LYS A 62 -11.43 8.06 -26.36
C LYS A 62 -11.17 9.39 -25.65
N VAL A 63 -11.96 9.75 -24.65
CA VAL A 63 -12.01 11.14 -24.16
C VAL A 63 -11.12 11.38 -22.94
N TYR A 64 -10.77 10.35 -22.14
CA TYR A 64 -10.12 10.58 -20.83
C TYR A 64 -8.88 9.75 -20.53
N PRO A 65 -7.92 9.54 -21.48
CA PRO A 65 -6.69 8.81 -21.16
C PRO A 65 -5.86 9.51 -20.07
N SER A 66 -6.01 10.83 -19.93
CA SER A 66 -5.33 11.62 -18.89
C SER A 66 -5.80 11.29 -17.47
N LEU A 67 -7.01 10.77 -17.28
CA LEU A 67 -7.50 10.35 -15.98
C LEU A 67 -6.79 9.09 -15.42
N ARG A 68 -6.00 8.43 -16.25
CA ARG A 68 -5.15 7.29 -15.84
C ARG A 68 -3.77 7.74 -15.33
N VAL A 69 -3.41 9.00 -15.61
CA VAL A 69 -2.07 9.52 -15.32
C VAL A 69 -2.09 10.25 -13.98
N HIS A 70 -1.33 9.76 -13.02
CA HIS A 70 -1.30 10.23 -11.65
C HIS A 70 0.11 10.56 -11.18
N ASP A 71 0.22 11.47 -10.21
CA ASP A 71 1.47 11.68 -9.47
C ASP A 71 1.68 10.50 -8.52
N GLY A 72 2.61 9.63 -8.90
CA GLY A 72 2.96 8.43 -8.14
C GLY A 72 3.93 8.66 -6.99
N SER A 73 4.12 9.90 -6.55
CA SER A 73 4.97 10.22 -5.40
C SER A 73 4.38 9.64 -4.11
N PHE A 74 5.23 8.98 -3.31
CA PHE A 74 4.79 8.36 -2.07
C PHE A 74 5.93 8.21 -1.05
N ILE A 75 5.55 8.00 0.21
CA ILE A 75 6.42 7.52 1.29
C ILE A 75 5.81 6.22 1.81
N LYS A 76 6.62 5.17 1.90
CA LYS A 76 6.18 3.85 2.37
C LYS A 76 7.09 3.36 3.48
N ILE A 77 6.50 2.93 4.58
CA ILE A 77 7.20 2.21 5.63
C ILE A 77 7.17 0.73 5.24
N LYS A 78 8.33 0.21 4.86
CA LYS A 78 8.47 -1.16 4.36
C LYS A 78 8.46 -2.18 5.49
N ASN A 79 9.13 -1.87 6.59
CA ASN A 79 9.06 -2.70 7.78
C ASN A 79 9.33 -1.90 9.07
N ILE A 80 8.74 -2.39 10.14
CA ILE A 80 9.01 -1.97 11.52
C ILE A 80 9.26 -3.24 12.32
N THR A 81 10.42 -3.36 12.94
CA THR A 81 10.76 -4.47 13.82
C THR A 81 11.01 -3.97 15.21
N LEU A 82 10.28 -4.50 16.17
CA LEU A 82 10.52 -4.31 17.61
C LEU A 82 11.05 -5.61 18.20
N GLY A 83 12.22 -5.56 18.81
CA GLY A 83 12.85 -6.68 19.46
C GLY A 83 13.04 -6.44 20.96
N TYR A 84 12.97 -7.52 21.72
CA TYR A 84 13.32 -7.54 23.13
C TYR A 84 14.26 -8.71 23.41
N THR A 85 15.45 -8.39 23.91
CA THR A 85 16.42 -9.39 24.33
C THR A 85 16.29 -9.62 25.83
N LEU A 86 16.08 -10.86 26.24
CA LEU A 86 15.98 -11.21 27.66
C LEU A 86 17.31 -10.89 28.39
N PRO A 87 17.21 -10.37 29.61
CA PRO A 87 18.40 -10.19 30.46
C PRO A 87 19.15 -11.53 30.68
N ALA A 88 20.47 -11.48 30.70
CA ALA A 88 21.31 -12.66 30.82
C ALA A 88 21.06 -13.50 32.09
N ASN A 89 20.60 -12.85 33.17
CA ASN A 89 20.22 -13.54 34.40
C ASN A 89 18.99 -14.43 34.26
N ILE A 90 18.13 -14.15 33.27
CA ILE A 90 16.95 -14.96 32.95
C ILE A 90 17.32 -16.03 31.92
N SER A 91 18.01 -15.67 30.84
CA SER A 91 18.35 -16.60 29.76
C SER A 91 19.25 -17.75 30.23
N ARG A 92 20.23 -17.46 31.11
CA ARG A 92 21.11 -18.48 31.70
C ARG A 92 20.41 -19.51 32.59
N LYS A 93 19.26 -19.15 33.22
CA LYS A 93 18.48 -20.11 34.01
C LYS A 93 17.87 -21.23 33.19
N VAL A 94 17.72 -21.02 31.88
CA VAL A 94 17.19 -22.00 30.93
C VAL A 94 18.25 -22.46 29.93
N LEU A 95 19.54 -22.39 30.33
CA LEU A 95 20.68 -22.85 29.57
C LEU A 95 20.85 -22.17 28.20
N MET A 96 20.34 -20.94 28.04
CA MET A 96 20.48 -20.15 26.82
C MET A 96 21.47 -18.99 27.06
N GLU A 97 22.40 -18.80 26.12
CA GLU A 97 23.28 -17.66 26.14
C GLU A 97 22.51 -16.36 25.86
N LYS A 98 21.61 -16.40 24.87
CA LYS A 98 20.80 -15.27 24.46
C LYS A 98 19.42 -15.71 23.97
N CYS A 99 18.38 -14.99 24.37
CA CYS A 99 17.02 -15.14 23.86
C CYS A 99 16.50 -13.77 23.43
N ARG A 100 16.10 -13.62 22.16
CA ARG A 100 15.49 -12.40 21.63
C ARG A 100 14.13 -12.74 21.01
N ILE A 101 13.10 -12.08 21.51
CA ILE A 101 11.73 -12.14 20.96
C ILE A 101 11.54 -10.89 20.10
N TYR A 102 10.93 -11.03 18.92
CA TYR A 102 10.68 -9.89 18.06
C TYR A 102 9.34 -9.99 17.34
N ALA A 103 8.83 -8.82 16.97
CA ALA A 103 7.68 -8.65 16.11
C ALA A 103 8.06 -7.74 14.95
N THR A 104 7.70 -8.13 13.73
CA THR A 104 7.92 -7.33 12.51
C THR A 104 6.60 -7.12 11.79
N ALA A 105 6.31 -5.86 11.48
CA ALA A 105 5.22 -5.48 10.57
C ALA A 105 5.82 -5.12 9.19
N TYR A 106 5.40 -5.81 8.14
CA TYR A 106 5.76 -5.52 6.76
C TYR A 106 4.67 -4.70 6.09
N ASN A 107 5.08 -3.69 5.33
CA ASN A 107 4.22 -2.75 4.60
C ASN A 107 3.11 -2.13 5.47
N PRO A 108 3.37 -1.72 6.73
CA PRO A 108 2.31 -1.27 7.63
C PRO A 108 1.64 0.01 7.16
N PHE A 109 2.40 0.94 6.54
CA PHE A 109 1.90 2.26 6.16
C PHE A 109 2.44 2.70 4.80
N ILE A 110 1.54 3.34 4.03
CA ILE A 110 1.85 4.05 2.80
C ILE A 110 1.16 5.41 2.82
N PHE A 111 1.87 6.45 2.42
CA PHE A 111 1.40 7.82 2.31
C PHE A 111 1.59 8.27 0.87
N VAL A 112 0.51 8.45 0.16
CA VAL A 112 0.50 8.87 -1.25
C VAL A 112 0.27 10.37 -1.37
N LYS A 113 0.87 10.99 -2.36
CA LYS A 113 0.68 12.42 -2.64
C LYS A 113 -0.65 12.67 -3.37
N ASP A 114 -0.96 11.85 -4.38
CA ASP A 114 -2.23 11.92 -5.10
C ASP A 114 -3.31 11.16 -4.34
N LYS A 115 -4.35 11.86 -3.90
CA LYS A 115 -5.47 11.29 -3.13
C LYS A 115 -6.22 10.18 -3.89
N GLN A 116 -6.21 10.22 -5.21
CA GLN A 116 -6.85 9.19 -6.03
C GLN A 116 -6.17 7.81 -5.89
N LEU A 117 -4.88 7.80 -5.48
CA LEU A 117 -4.09 6.59 -5.27
C LEU A 117 -4.15 6.04 -3.84
N LYS A 118 -5.00 6.59 -2.96
CA LYS A 118 -5.04 6.22 -1.53
C LYS A 118 -5.26 4.73 -1.27
N ASP A 119 -6.01 4.07 -2.16
CA ASP A 119 -6.37 2.65 -2.07
C ASP A 119 -5.55 1.76 -3.02
N THR A 120 -4.55 2.35 -3.67
CA THR A 120 -3.62 1.65 -4.57
C THR A 120 -2.19 1.77 -4.03
N ASP A 121 -1.30 0.88 -4.49
CA ASP A 121 0.11 0.95 -4.13
C ASP A 121 0.92 1.52 -5.30
N PRO A 122 1.39 2.79 -5.25
CA PRO A 122 2.16 3.39 -6.34
C PRO A 122 3.48 2.67 -6.62
N GLU A 123 3.95 1.83 -5.71
CA GLU A 123 5.16 1.01 -5.92
C GLU A 123 4.96 -0.01 -7.06
N THR A 124 3.72 -0.42 -7.34
CA THR A 124 3.38 -1.32 -8.45
C THR A 124 3.33 -0.63 -9.82
N ASN A 125 3.63 0.67 -9.89
CA ASN A 125 3.57 1.50 -11.10
C ASN A 125 2.19 1.51 -11.78
N GLY A 126 1.12 1.40 -10.99
CA GLY A 126 -0.26 1.44 -11.49
C GLY A 126 -0.80 0.12 -12.04
N SER A 127 -0.06 -0.97 -11.89
CA SER A 127 -0.51 -2.30 -12.27
C SER A 127 -1.76 -2.73 -11.49
N ASP A 128 -2.67 -3.45 -12.15
CA ASP A 128 -3.83 -4.11 -11.57
C ASP A 128 -3.51 -5.48 -10.92
N ALA A 129 -2.22 -5.82 -10.82
CA ALA A 129 -1.76 -7.00 -10.12
C ALA A 129 -2.16 -6.98 -8.64
N PHE A 130 -2.04 -8.13 -7.98
CA PHE A 130 -2.38 -8.26 -6.56
C PHE A 130 -1.74 -7.15 -5.72
N PRO A 131 -2.52 -6.47 -4.86
CA PRO A 131 -1.99 -5.40 -4.02
C PRO A 131 -0.97 -5.96 -3.01
N THR A 132 0.00 -5.13 -2.66
CA THR A 132 0.96 -5.46 -1.62
C THR A 132 0.24 -5.65 -0.29
N TYR A 133 0.36 -6.85 0.28
CA TYR A 133 -0.29 -7.18 1.55
C TYR A 133 0.49 -6.66 2.76
N ARG A 134 -0.23 -6.44 3.84
CA ARG A 134 0.35 -6.19 5.17
C ARG A 134 0.57 -7.54 5.85
N GLN A 135 1.74 -7.71 6.46
CA GLN A 135 2.09 -8.95 7.14
C GLN A 135 2.66 -8.66 8.52
N PHE A 136 2.26 -9.46 9.51
CA PHE A 136 2.82 -9.42 10.86
C PHE A 136 3.50 -10.74 11.14
N VAL A 137 4.75 -10.67 11.56
CA VAL A 137 5.60 -11.83 11.87
C VAL A 137 6.07 -11.72 13.30
N PHE A 138 5.92 -12.79 14.05
CA PHE A 138 6.48 -12.95 15.40
C PHE A 138 7.53 -14.04 15.37
N GLY A 139 8.65 -13.80 16.03
CA GLY A 139 9.75 -14.75 16.04
C GLY A 139 10.55 -14.72 17.34
N VAL A 140 11.31 -15.78 17.52
CA VAL A 140 12.24 -15.95 18.64
C VAL A 140 13.59 -16.42 18.09
N ASN A 141 14.65 -15.72 18.50
CA ASN A 141 16.03 -16.12 18.22
C ASN A 141 16.65 -16.63 19.51
N LEU A 142 17.11 -17.86 19.49
CA LEU A 142 17.79 -18.53 20.61
C LEU A 142 19.24 -18.79 20.26
N THR A 143 20.15 -18.50 21.20
CA THR A 143 21.57 -18.86 21.12
C THR A 143 21.90 -19.67 22.37
N PHE A 144 22.55 -20.84 22.18
CA PHE A 144 22.95 -21.76 23.22
C PHE A 144 24.48 -21.74 23.38
#